data_4d0c274027ea50466925d2c8ed76e639
#
_entry.id   4d0c274027ea50466925d2c8ed76e639
#
_cell.length_a   1.000
_cell.length_b   1.000
_cell.length_c   1.000
_cell.angle_alpha   90.00
_cell.angle_beta   90.00
_cell.angle_gamma   90.00
#
_symmetry.space_group_name_H-M   'P 1'
#
loop_
_entity.id
_entity.type
_entity.pdbx_description
1 polymer ?
#
loop_
_entity_poly.entity_id
_entity_poly.type
_entity_poly.pdbx_seq_one_letter_code
_entity_poly.pdbx_strand_id
1 'polypeptide(L)'
;PSEELPAKDRLILDQFLMGGGRILWMVDPMLTDLDSLRVNSGTMATPNELGLSHQFFDYGVRLNRNLVIDPQCAPIAFDAGPNGNQRNMQLFSWYFAPLAIPHGVTHPITTNLDPIHFDFVSSIDTVSTDADIMKTVLLSSSARARTYLAPVRISSSIVDLTPEYFNSNNTPFAPFAVLLEGEFKSHFTDILPDTLRRDSDFAFRSEGQTSSMVVIGDGDIAKNKTINTPEGWQIYPLGYDRYASRVVYDNKEFLRNTVNHLLDEKSMISIPFQGNLYCA
;
A
#
# COMPACT_ATOMS: atom_id res chain seq x y z
N PRO A 1 3.05 -1.29 -10.89
CA PRO A 1 2.98 -1.32 -12.34
C PRO A 1 1.60 -0.89 -12.81
N SER A 2 1.53 -0.13 -13.90
CA SER A 2 0.28 0.33 -14.51
C SER A 2 -0.26 -0.64 -15.57
N GLU A 3 0.51 -1.66 -15.90
CA GLU A 3 0.22 -2.65 -16.94
C GLU A 3 0.43 -4.06 -16.41
N GLU A 4 -0.17 -5.04 -17.07
CA GLU A 4 0.01 -6.45 -16.74
C GLU A 4 1.48 -6.87 -16.85
N LEU A 5 2.00 -7.53 -15.81
CA LEU A 5 3.34 -8.10 -15.82
C LEU A 5 3.36 -9.35 -16.73
N PRO A 6 4.22 -9.38 -17.76
CA PRO A 6 4.36 -10.56 -18.61
C PRO A 6 4.66 -11.83 -17.80
N ALA A 7 4.16 -12.98 -18.24
CA ALA A 7 4.39 -14.26 -17.56
C ALA A 7 5.88 -14.57 -17.35
N LYS A 8 6.74 -14.17 -18.30
CA LYS A 8 8.20 -14.30 -18.20
C LYS A 8 8.76 -13.52 -17.02
N ASP A 9 8.33 -12.27 -16.83
CA ASP A 9 8.84 -11.41 -15.75
C ASP A 9 8.32 -11.89 -14.40
N ARG A 10 7.09 -12.36 -14.36
CA ARG A 10 6.50 -12.99 -13.16
C ARG A 10 7.27 -14.25 -12.76
N LEU A 11 7.67 -15.09 -13.73
CA LEU A 11 8.50 -16.28 -13.49
C LEU A 11 9.89 -15.90 -12.96
N ILE A 12 10.52 -14.85 -13.51
CA ILE A 12 11.83 -14.38 -13.03
C ILE A 12 11.74 -13.92 -11.58
N LEU A 13 10.70 -13.15 -11.23
CA LEU A 13 10.47 -12.69 -9.84
C LEU A 13 10.15 -13.85 -8.90
N ASP A 14 9.36 -14.84 -9.35
CA ASP A 14 9.10 -16.07 -8.61
C ASP A 14 10.41 -16.81 -8.30
N GLN A 15 11.23 -17.06 -9.30
CA GLN A 15 12.48 -17.78 -9.13
C GLN A 15 13.53 -16.98 -8.32
N PHE A 16 13.48 -15.64 -8.39
CA PHE A 16 14.26 -14.80 -7.50
C PHE A 16 13.86 -15.00 -6.04
N LEU A 17 12.54 -15.05 -5.75
CA LEU A 17 12.01 -15.34 -4.40
C LEU A 17 12.39 -16.75 -3.96
N MET A 18 12.25 -17.76 -4.86
CA MET A 18 12.66 -19.16 -4.59
C MET A 18 14.16 -19.28 -4.30
N GLY A 19 14.97 -18.40 -4.88
CA GLY A 19 16.41 -18.30 -4.60
C GLY A 19 16.78 -17.67 -3.27
N GLY A 20 15.82 -17.28 -2.41
CA GLY A 20 16.05 -16.53 -1.18
C GLY A 20 16.10 -15.00 -1.39
N GLY A 21 15.75 -14.54 -2.58
CA GLY A 21 15.62 -13.10 -2.87
C GLY A 21 14.43 -12.48 -2.14
N ARG A 22 14.52 -11.19 -1.82
CA ARG A 22 13.50 -10.49 -1.03
C ARG A 22 12.84 -9.40 -1.85
N ILE A 23 11.52 -9.25 -1.72
CA ILE A 23 10.74 -8.38 -2.61
C ILE A 23 9.88 -7.42 -1.78
N LEU A 24 9.89 -6.15 -2.15
CA LEU A 24 8.92 -5.15 -1.71
C LEU A 24 7.94 -4.89 -2.87
N TRP A 25 6.70 -5.29 -2.68
CA TRP A 25 5.60 -5.03 -3.61
C TRP A 25 4.81 -3.82 -3.16
N MET A 26 4.73 -2.81 -4.02
CA MET A 26 3.84 -1.66 -3.89
C MET A 26 2.92 -1.66 -5.11
N VAL A 27 1.65 -2.00 -4.90
CA VAL A 27 0.75 -2.39 -5.99
C VAL A 27 -0.60 -1.69 -5.84
N ASP A 28 -1.09 -1.14 -6.95
CA ASP A 28 -2.44 -0.60 -7.06
C ASP A 28 -3.38 -1.63 -7.69
N PRO A 29 -4.20 -2.37 -6.90
CA PRO A 29 -5.20 -3.28 -7.44
C PRO A 29 -6.34 -2.57 -8.17
N MET A 30 -6.45 -1.25 -7.98
CA MET A 30 -7.46 -0.38 -8.58
C MET A 30 -6.79 0.74 -9.37
N LEU A 31 -7.26 0.99 -10.58
CA LEU A 31 -6.92 2.19 -11.34
C LEU A 31 -7.81 3.35 -10.87
N THR A 32 -7.17 4.40 -10.39
CA THR A 32 -7.82 5.62 -9.90
C THR A 32 -7.22 6.84 -10.59
N ASP A 33 -8.05 7.84 -10.86
CA ASP A 33 -7.60 9.11 -11.42
C ASP A 33 -8.20 10.28 -10.65
N LEU A 34 -7.39 10.86 -9.77
CA LEU A 34 -7.79 12.01 -8.97
C LEU A 34 -7.88 13.30 -9.81
N ASP A 35 -7.09 13.42 -10.88
CA ASP A 35 -7.10 14.62 -11.71
C ASP A 35 -8.41 14.76 -12.49
N SER A 36 -9.07 13.66 -12.79
CA SER A 36 -10.42 13.66 -13.37
C SER A 36 -11.46 14.34 -12.49
N LEU A 37 -11.30 14.32 -11.16
CA LEU A 37 -12.21 15.02 -10.24
C LEU A 37 -12.11 16.55 -10.32
N ARG A 38 -11.01 17.09 -10.84
CA ARG A 38 -10.86 18.55 -11.05
C ARG A 38 -11.70 19.06 -12.19
N VAL A 39 -12.04 18.19 -13.15
CA VAL A 39 -12.78 18.55 -14.37
C VAL A 39 -14.22 18.03 -14.29
N ASN A 40 -14.43 16.88 -13.66
CA ASN A 40 -15.71 16.19 -13.58
C ASN A 40 -16.17 16.05 -12.12
N SER A 41 -17.48 15.97 -11.90
CA SER A 41 -18.07 15.75 -10.58
C SER A 41 -17.79 14.35 -9.99
N GLY A 42 -17.14 13.47 -10.74
CA GLY A 42 -16.79 12.11 -10.32
C GLY A 42 -15.99 11.36 -11.37
N THR A 43 -15.28 10.33 -10.91
CA THR A 43 -14.56 9.36 -11.74
C THR A 43 -14.87 7.94 -11.27
N MET A 44 -14.49 6.94 -12.07
CA MET A 44 -14.67 5.53 -11.72
C MET A 44 -13.30 4.90 -11.46
N ALA A 45 -13.16 4.29 -10.29
CA ALA A 45 -12.06 3.37 -10.03
C ALA A 45 -12.44 1.99 -10.57
N THR A 46 -11.56 1.43 -11.38
CA THR A 46 -11.74 0.11 -12.01
C THR A 46 -10.61 -0.84 -11.62
N PRO A 47 -10.83 -2.16 -11.67
CA PRO A 47 -9.77 -3.12 -11.39
C PRO A 47 -8.55 -2.93 -12.29
N ASN A 48 -7.36 -3.05 -11.70
CA ASN A 48 -6.10 -3.07 -12.41
C ASN A 48 -5.66 -4.53 -12.63
N GLU A 49 -5.64 -4.97 -13.88
CA GLU A 49 -5.29 -6.35 -14.23
C GLU A 49 -3.77 -6.51 -14.37
N LEU A 50 -3.10 -6.80 -13.26
CA LEU A 50 -1.64 -6.92 -13.20
C LEU A 50 -1.12 -8.33 -13.45
N GLY A 51 -2.00 -9.33 -13.57
CA GLY A 51 -1.63 -10.75 -13.71
C GLY A 51 -1.10 -11.41 -12.42
N LEU A 52 -1.06 -10.68 -11.30
CA LEU A 52 -0.41 -11.12 -10.06
C LEU A 52 -1.36 -11.85 -9.07
N SER A 53 -2.66 -11.83 -9.29
CA SER A 53 -3.66 -12.27 -8.30
C SER A 53 -3.47 -13.72 -7.86
N HIS A 54 -3.26 -14.65 -8.79
CA HIS A 54 -3.03 -16.07 -8.48
C HIS A 54 -1.69 -16.30 -7.81
N GLN A 55 -0.63 -15.62 -8.29
CA GLN A 55 0.70 -15.73 -7.72
C GLN A 55 0.75 -15.25 -6.26
N PHE A 56 0.11 -14.13 -5.95
CA PHE A 56 -0.01 -13.66 -4.55
C PHE A 56 -0.84 -14.60 -3.69
N PHE A 57 -1.90 -15.19 -4.27
CA PHE A 57 -2.72 -16.15 -3.55
C PHE A 57 -1.90 -17.38 -3.12
N ASP A 58 -1.07 -17.93 -4.01
CA ASP A 58 -0.19 -19.06 -3.72
C ASP A 58 0.90 -18.69 -2.69
N TYR A 59 1.33 -17.43 -2.65
CA TYR A 59 2.24 -16.93 -1.61
C TYR A 59 1.55 -16.65 -0.27
N GLY A 60 0.22 -16.66 -0.21
CA GLY A 60 -0.54 -16.53 1.02
C GLY A 60 -1.14 -15.16 1.30
N VAL A 61 -1.31 -14.34 0.28
CA VAL A 61 -2.06 -13.07 0.35
C VAL A 61 -2.98 -12.90 -0.85
N ARG A 62 -4.07 -12.18 -0.64
CA ARG A 62 -4.98 -11.74 -1.69
C ARG A 62 -5.10 -10.23 -1.66
N LEU A 63 -4.71 -9.58 -2.75
CA LEU A 63 -5.03 -8.17 -2.99
C LEU A 63 -6.48 -8.04 -3.42
N ASN A 64 -7.27 -7.31 -2.67
CA ASN A 64 -8.68 -7.13 -2.95
C ASN A 64 -8.90 -6.03 -3.98
N ARG A 65 -9.85 -6.23 -4.90
CA ARG A 65 -10.27 -5.22 -5.88
C ARG A 65 -11.29 -4.29 -5.23
N ASN A 66 -10.83 -3.50 -4.29
CA ASN A 66 -11.66 -2.57 -3.52
C ASN A 66 -10.88 -1.29 -3.21
N LEU A 67 -11.59 -0.28 -2.74
CA LEU A 67 -11.00 0.89 -2.11
C LEU A 67 -11.47 0.95 -0.66
N VAL A 68 -10.55 1.29 0.22
CA VAL A 68 -10.86 1.50 1.64
C VAL A 68 -11.11 2.98 1.88
N ILE A 69 -12.23 3.27 2.55
CA ILE A 69 -12.53 4.59 3.12
C ILE A 69 -12.45 4.51 4.64
N ASP A 70 -11.87 5.55 5.23
CA ASP A 70 -11.63 5.57 6.68
C ASP A 70 -11.90 6.98 7.24
N PRO A 71 -12.67 7.14 8.34
CA PRO A 71 -12.80 8.42 9.02
C PRO A 71 -11.48 8.95 9.59
N GLN A 72 -10.51 8.06 9.83
CA GLN A 72 -9.13 8.40 10.14
C GLN A 72 -8.37 8.65 8.84
N CYS A 73 -8.47 9.86 8.29
CA CYS A 73 -7.99 10.20 6.95
C CYS A 73 -7.30 11.57 6.91
N ALA A 74 -6.52 11.77 5.87
CA ALA A 74 -5.93 13.07 5.55
C ALA A 74 -7.00 14.03 4.98
N PRO A 75 -6.83 15.36 5.16
CA PRO A 75 -7.73 16.35 4.60
C PRO A 75 -7.47 16.61 3.12
N ILE A 76 -8.47 17.13 2.44
CA ILE A 76 -8.37 17.69 1.10
C ILE A 76 -8.99 19.09 1.07
N ALA A 77 -8.50 19.98 0.20
CA ALA A 77 -9.09 21.30 0.03
C ALA A 77 -9.98 21.33 -1.21
N PHE A 78 -11.23 21.72 -1.02
CA PHE A 78 -12.16 22.05 -2.10
C PHE A 78 -12.59 23.50 -2.05
N ASP A 79 -12.94 24.05 -3.21
CA ASP A 79 -13.58 25.35 -3.30
C ASP A 79 -15.06 25.23 -2.85
N ALA A 80 -15.36 25.77 -1.70
CA ALA A 80 -16.70 25.75 -1.10
C ALA A 80 -17.64 26.82 -1.70
N GLY A 81 -17.25 27.43 -2.81
CA GLY A 81 -18.02 28.47 -3.50
C GLY A 81 -17.51 29.90 -3.25
N PRO A 82 -18.08 30.87 -3.97
CA PRO A 82 -17.58 32.23 -3.94
C PRO A 82 -17.81 32.90 -2.57
N ASN A 83 -16.75 33.44 -2.01
CA ASN A 83 -16.80 34.36 -0.88
C ASN A 83 -16.37 35.75 -1.36
N GLY A 84 -17.33 36.50 -1.94
CA GLY A 84 -17.03 37.72 -2.67
C GLY A 84 -16.23 37.45 -3.95
N ASN A 85 -15.08 38.12 -4.14
CA ASN A 85 -14.20 37.92 -5.29
C ASN A 85 -13.06 36.91 -5.05
N GLN A 86 -13.06 36.22 -3.92
CA GLN A 86 -12.02 35.26 -3.57
C GLN A 86 -12.54 33.82 -3.59
N ARG A 87 -11.67 32.88 -3.99
CA ARG A 87 -11.93 31.45 -3.84
C ARG A 87 -11.97 31.10 -2.36
N ASN A 88 -13.01 30.40 -1.94
CA ASN A 88 -13.20 29.95 -0.56
C ASN A 88 -12.74 28.50 -0.43
N MET A 89 -11.43 28.31 -0.28
CA MET A 89 -10.87 26.96 -0.08
C MET A 89 -11.12 26.50 1.35
N GLN A 90 -11.87 25.41 1.51
CA GLN A 90 -12.13 24.78 2.81
C GLN A 90 -11.55 23.37 2.85
N LEU A 91 -11.15 22.93 4.04
CA LEU A 91 -10.64 21.59 4.29
C LEU A 91 -11.78 20.65 4.65
N PHE A 92 -11.77 19.48 4.01
CA PHE A 92 -12.72 18.40 4.24
C PHE A 92 -11.96 17.11 4.49
N SER A 93 -12.58 16.17 5.22
CA SER A 93 -12.06 14.82 5.37
C SER A 93 -12.09 14.09 4.03
N TRP A 94 -10.93 13.64 3.56
CA TRP A 94 -10.85 12.86 2.32
C TRP A 94 -10.77 11.38 2.65
N TYR A 95 -11.90 10.74 2.82
CA TYR A 95 -11.98 9.36 3.31
C TYR A 95 -11.25 8.33 2.45
N PHE A 96 -10.93 8.63 1.19
CA PHE A 96 -10.07 7.80 0.33
C PHE A 96 -8.57 7.97 0.59
N ALA A 97 -8.19 8.82 1.54
CA ALA A 97 -6.80 8.98 1.99
C ALA A 97 -6.63 8.54 3.44
N PRO A 98 -6.79 7.25 3.75
CA PRO A 98 -6.67 6.76 5.12
C PRO A 98 -5.28 6.97 5.70
N LEU A 99 -5.23 7.20 7.01
CA LEU A 99 -4.02 7.29 7.80
C LEU A 99 -3.89 6.02 8.63
N ALA A 100 -2.93 5.16 8.28
CA ALA A 100 -2.63 3.99 9.09
C ALA A 100 -1.75 4.40 10.28
N ILE A 101 -2.29 4.20 11.48
CA ILE A 101 -1.54 4.38 12.72
C ILE A 101 -1.07 2.99 13.16
N PRO A 102 0.25 2.76 13.33
CA PRO A 102 0.73 1.48 13.82
C PRO A 102 0.15 1.18 15.19
N HIS A 103 -0.61 0.10 15.33
CA HIS A 103 -1.25 -0.31 16.57
C HIS A 103 -0.92 -1.76 16.92
N GLY A 104 -0.60 -2.02 18.17
CA GLY A 104 -0.66 -3.34 18.81
C GLY A 104 0.43 -4.35 18.44
N VAL A 105 1.03 -4.30 17.27
CA VAL A 105 2.13 -5.18 16.88
C VAL A 105 3.44 -4.39 16.94
N THR A 106 4.28 -4.76 17.91
CA THR A 106 5.62 -4.16 18.03
C THR A 106 6.53 -4.85 17.01
N HIS A 107 6.49 -4.39 15.76
CA HIS A 107 7.40 -4.88 14.73
C HIS A 107 8.46 -3.82 14.43
N PRO A 108 9.75 -4.18 14.21
CA PRO A 108 10.81 -3.21 13.93
C PRO A 108 10.50 -2.23 12.78
N ILE A 109 9.78 -2.70 11.75
CA ILE A 109 9.37 -1.87 10.61
C ILE A 109 8.44 -0.73 11.04
N THR A 110 7.56 -0.96 12.02
CA THR A 110 6.47 -0.03 12.39
C THR A 110 6.64 0.60 13.77
N THR A 111 7.69 0.25 14.50
CA THR A 111 7.94 0.80 15.84
C THR A 111 8.28 2.29 15.77
N ASN A 112 7.63 3.09 16.63
CA ASN A 112 7.84 4.53 16.78
C ASN A 112 7.59 5.34 15.50
N LEU A 113 6.68 4.89 14.64
CA LEU A 113 6.26 5.67 13.48
C LEU A 113 5.02 6.50 13.80
N ASP A 114 4.99 7.71 13.29
CA ASP A 114 3.81 8.55 13.14
C ASP A 114 2.87 7.97 12.07
N PRO A 115 1.64 8.48 11.90
CA PRO A 115 0.71 7.97 10.91
C PRO A 115 1.31 7.88 9.50
N ILE A 116 0.97 6.81 8.78
CA ILE A 116 1.36 6.57 7.39
C ILE A 116 0.18 6.93 6.49
N HIS A 117 0.41 7.78 5.52
CA HIS A 117 -0.59 8.25 4.57
C HIS A 117 -0.70 7.31 3.36
N PHE A 118 -1.93 6.96 3.00
CA PHE A 118 -2.27 6.20 1.80
C PHE A 118 -3.19 7.01 0.91
N ASP A 119 -3.11 6.80 -0.41
CA ASP A 119 -4.03 7.37 -1.40
C ASP A 119 -4.73 6.22 -2.14
N PHE A 120 -6.06 6.06 -2.00
CA PHE A 120 -6.86 5.02 -2.67
C PHE A 120 -6.41 3.58 -2.42
N VAL A 121 -6.00 3.28 -1.21
CA VAL A 121 -5.48 1.97 -0.83
C VAL A 121 -6.54 0.87 -0.97
N SER A 122 -6.08 -0.30 -1.41
CA SER A 122 -6.85 -1.54 -1.39
C SER A 122 -6.49 -2.40 -0.18
N SER A 123 -7.46 -3.15 0.33
CA SER A 123 -7.20 -4.08 1.42
C SER A 123 -6.52 -5.36 0.95
N ILE A 124 -5.79 -5.99 1.87
CA ILE A 124 -5.10 -7.26 1.66
C ILE A 124 -5.68 -8.28 2.63
N ASP A 125 -6.07 -9.46 2.14
CA ASP A 125 -6.39 -10.60 3.00
C ASP A 125 -5.18 -11.54 3.10
N THR A 126 -4.97 -12.11 4.27
CA THR A 126 -4.04 -13.22 4.45
C THR A 126 -4.76 -14.54 4.16
N VAL A 127 -4.12 -15.43 3.41
CA VAL A 127 -4.68 -16.69 2.96
C VAL A 127 -3.84 -17.82 3.51
N SER A 128 -4.47 -18.90 3.98
CA SER A 128 -3.75 -20.11 4.38
C SER A 128 -3.12 -20.80 3.17
N THR A 129 -1.89 -21.24 3.30
CA THR A 129 -1.13 -21.96 2.27
C THR A 129 -0.56 -23.24 2.87
N ASP A 130 -0.19 -24.20 2.02
CA ASP A 130 0.51 -25.42 2.43
C ASP A 130 1.99 -25.17 2.78
N ALA A 131 2.49 -23.97 2.52
CA ALA A 131 3.83 -23.54 2.88
C ALA A 131 3.84 -22.96 4.30
N ASP A 132 4.93 -23.18 5.04
CA ASP A 132 5.12 -22.59 6.39
C ASP A 132 5.57 -21.12 6.24
N ILE A 133 4.59 -20.25 6.05
CA ILE A 133 4.79 -18.82 5.86
C ILE A 133 4.16 -18.05 7.00
N MET A 134 4.97 -17.36 7.78
CA MET A 134 4.52 -16.42 8.79
C MET A 134 4.01 -15.14 8.09
N LYS A 135 2.84 -14.68 8.52
CA LYS A 135 2.18 -13.49 7.95
C LYS A 135 1.96 -12.46 9.06
N THR A 136 2.59 -11.31 8.93
CA THR A 136 2.50 -10.22 9.90
C THR A 136 1.84 -9.00 9.24
N VAL A 137 0.68 -8.58 9.75
CA VAL A 137 0.05 -7.33 9.32
C VAL A 137 0.85 -6.16 9.91
N LEU A 138 1.49 -5.38 9.04
CA LEU A 138 2.30 -4.23 9.43
C LEU A 138 1.46 -2.97 9.63
N LEU A 139 0.54 -2.71 8.71
CA LEU A 139 -0.32 -1.54 8.71
C LEU A 139 -1.75 -1.94 8.35
N SER A 140 -2.72 -1.30 8.98
CA SER A 140 -4.14 -1.52 8.73
C SER A 140 -4.94 -0.22 8.89
N SER A 141 -6.19 -0.26 8.45
CA SER A 141 -7.18 0.79 8.67
C SER A 141 -7.56 0.92 10.15
N SER A 142 -8.37 1.94 10.46
CA SER A 142 -9.04 2.05 11.74
C SER A 142 -10.13 0.98 11.93
N ALA A 143 -10.67 0.89 13.14
CA ALA A 143 -11.81 0.01 13.45
C ALA A 143 -13.11 0.41 12.73
N ARG A 144 -13.20 1.63 12.20
CA ARG A 144 -14.41 2.17 11.56
C ARG A 144 -14.31 2.27 10.03
N ALA A 145 -13.24 1.75 9.45
CA ALA A 145 -13.08 1.74 8.00
C ALA A 145 -14.15 0.91 7.29
N ARG A 146 -14.38 1.20 6.03
CA ARG A 146 -15.27 0.46 5.13
C ARG A 146 -14.59 0.19 3.82
N THR A 147 -14.98 -0.88 3.16
CA THR A 147 -14.47 -1.25 1.84
C THR A 147 -15.55 -1.08 0.77
N TYR A 148 -15.19 -0.51 -0.36
CA TYR A 148 -16.01 -0.44 -1.57
C TYR A 148 -15.45 -1.36 -2.65
N LEU A 149 -16.24 -2.37 -3.03
CA LEU A 149 -15.85 -3.30 -4.09
C LEU A 149 -15.92 -2.64 -5.46
N ALA A 150 -14.99 -3.01 -6.33
CA ALA A 150 -14.94 -2.54 -7.72
C ALA A 150 -16.23 -2.89 -8.51
N PRO A 151 -16.67 -2.01 -9.44
CA PRO A 151 -16.15 -0.66 -9.71
C PRO A 151 -16.61 0.37 -8.67
N VAL A 152 -15.74 1.30 -8.29
CA VAL A 152 -16.02 2.31 -7.26
C VAL A 152 -16.18 3.69 -7.88
N ARG A 153 -17.30 4.36 -7.60
CA ARG A 153 -17.46 5.76 -7.98
C ARG A 153 -16.76 6.65 -6.95
N ILE A 154 -15.78 7.41 -7.41
CA ILE A 154 -15.11 8.43 -6.62
C ILE A 154 -15.75 9.78 -6.95
N SER A 155 -16.24 10.49 -5.95
CA SER A 155 -16.89 11.78 -6.10
C SER A 155 -16.55 12.70 -4.94
N SER A 156 -16.54 14.02 -5.17
CA SER A 156 -16.38 15.01 -4.11
C SER A 156 -17.48 14.92 -3.03
N SER A 157 -18.67 14.38 -3.37
CA SER A 157 -19.75 14.16 -2.40
C SER A 157 -19.40 13.20 -1.27
N ILE A 158 -18.29 12.47 -1.35
CA ILE A 158 -17.81 11.61 -0.26
C ILE A 158 -17.57 12.42 1.03
N VAL A 159 -17.22 13.70 0.92
CA VAL A 159 -16.96 14.57 2.08
C VAL A 159 -18.22 14.90 2.87
N ASP A 160 -19.41 14.66 2.29
CA ASP A 160 -20.70 14.88 2.94
C ASP A 160 -21.13 13.71 3.84
N LEU A 161 -20.34 12.62 3.87
CA LEU A 161 -20.63 11.49 4.74
C LEU A 161 -20.54 11.90 6.21
N THR A 162 -21.55 11.49 6.98
CA THR A 162 -21.58 11.76 8.41
C THR A 162 -20.82 10.71 9.23
N PRO A 163 -20.39 11.00 10.46
CA PRO A 163 -19.73 10.02 11.32
C PRO A 163 -20.56 8.74 11.57
N GLU A 164 -21.89 8.86 11.55
CA GLU A 164 -22.81 7.72 11.72
C GLU A 164 -22.71 6.71 10.59
N TYR A 165 -22.36 7.16 9.38
CA TYR A 165 -22.12 6.29 8.24
C TYR A 165 -21.05 5.22 8.54
N PHE A 166 -20.05 5.57 9.35
CA PHE A 166 -18.94 4.69 9.72
C PHE A 166 -19.21 3.83 10.97
N ASN A 167 -20.43 3.86 11.51
CA ASN A 167 -20.79 3.06 12.69
C ASN A 167 -21.40 1.70 12.32
N SER A 168 -21.66 1.42 11.05
CA SER A 168 -22.27 0.16 10.57
C SER A 168 -21.55 -0.38 9.33
N ASN A 169 -21.67 -1.68 9.10
CA ASN A 169 -21.07 -2.38 7.94
C ASN A 169 -19.57 -2.09 7.77
N ASN A 170 -18.83 -2.09 8.87
CA ASN A 170 -17.41 -1.78 8.90
C ASN A 170 -16.58 -2.98 8.44
N THR A 171 -15.39 -2.68 7.92
CA THR A 171 -14.30 -3.63 7.71
C THR A 171 -13.16 -3.22 8.65
N PRO A 172 -13.26 -3.56 9.95
CA PRO A 172 -12.31 -3.08 10.94
C PRO A 172 -10.93 -3.64 10.69
N PHE A 173 -9.93 -2.79 10.83
CA PHE A 173 -8.52 -3.15 10.73
C PHE A 173 -8.17 -3.85 9.41
N ALA A 174 -8.76 -3.41 8.29
CA ALA A 174 -8.42 -3.91 6.96
C ALA A 174 -6.92 -3.75 6.70
N PRO A 175 -6.17 -4.83 6.43
CA PRO A 175 -4.73 -4.76 6.22
C PRO A 175 -4.37 -3.97 4.96
N PHE A 176 -3.37 -3.09 5.05
CA PHE A 176 -2.80 -2.30 3.95
C PHE A 176 -1.40 -2.75 3.57
N ALA A 177 -0.63 -3.27 4.54
CA ALA A 177 0.70 -3.79 4.34
C ALA A 177 0.88 -5.08 5.15
N VAL A 178 1.39 -6.12 4.49
CA VAL A 178 1.63 -7.44 5.09
C VAL A 178 3.04 -7.90 4.78
N LEU A 179 3.77 -8.32 5.81
CA LEU A 179 5.06 -9.01 5.71
C LEU A 179 4.79 -10.53 5.69
N LEU A 180 5.45 -11.23 4.77
CA LEU A 180 5.44 -12.67 4.65
C LEU A 180 6.88 -13.17 4.77
N GLU A 181 7.11 -14.16 5.63
CA GLU A 181 8.43 -14.73 5.89
C GLU A 181 8.34 -16.24 5.97
N GLY A 182 9.25 -16.94 5.32
CA GLY A 182 9.29 -18.42 5.33
C GLY A 182 9.82 -19.02 4.05
N GLU A 183 9.49 -20.27 3.82
CA GLU A 183 9.87 -21.02 2.63
C GLU A 183 8.69 -21.07 1.64
N PHE A 184 8.78 -20.26 0.59
CA PHE A 184 7.72 -20.14 -0.41
C PHE A 184 7.73 -21.31 -1.38
N LYS A 185 6.54 -21.63 -1.93
CA LYS A 185 6.40 -22.56 -3.06
C LYS A 185 6.19 -21.74 -4.35
N SER A 186 6.84 -22.18 -5.43
CA SER A 186 6.71 -21.51 -6.73
C SER A 186 5.29 -21.64 -7.27
N HIS A 187 4.71 -20.50 -7.65
CA HIS A 187 3.45 -20.44 -8.40
C HIS A 187 3.51 -21.22 -9.71
N PHE A 188 4.70 -21.37 -10.31
CA PHE A 188 4.89 -21.98 -11.61
C PHE A 188 5.11 -23.49 -11.58
N THR A 189 5.07 -24.13 -10.41
CA THR A 189 5.34 -25.57 -10.25
C THR A 189 4.47 -26.43 -11.16
N ASP A 190 3.17 -26.13 -11.27
CA ASP A 190 2.23 -26.91 -12.07
C ASP A 190 1.91 -26.25 -13.44
N ILE A 191 2.38 -25.04 -13.66
CA ILE A 191 2.09 -24.26 -14.88
C ILE A 191 3.24 -24.38 -15.91
N LEU A 192 4.47 -24.55 -15.42
CA LEU A 192 5.65 -24.59 -16.28
C LEU A 192 5.70 -25.87 -17.11
N PRO A 193 5.92 -25.82 -18.44
CA PRO A 193 6.11 -27.00 -19.27
C PRO A 193 7.27 -27.87 -18.77
N ASP A 194 7.11 -29.19 -18.85
CA ASP A 194 8.13 -30.16 -18.39
C ASP A 194 9.49 -29.98 -19.07
N THR A 195 9.51 -29.50 -20.29
CA THR A 195 10.75 -29.20 -21.03
C THR A 195 11.58 -28.12 -20.36
N LEU A 196 10.94 -27.05 -19.88
CA LEU A 196 11.61 -25.97 -19.14
C LEU A 196 11.91 -26.37 -17.69
N ARG A 197 11.02 -27.15 -17.07
CA ARG A 197 11.22 -27.61 -15.70
C ARG A 197 12.44 -28.53 -15.54
N ARG A 198 12.76 -29.31 -16.59
CA ARG A 198 13.91 -30.24 -16.63
C ARG A 198 15.16 -29.65 -17.26
N ASP A 199 15.09 -28.41 -17.71
CA ASP A 199 16.23 -27.72 -18.31
C ASP A 199 17.26 -27.39 -17.22
N SER A 200 18.44 -27.98 -17.33
CA SER A 200 19.55 -27.78 -16.39
C SER A 200 20.07 -26.33 -16.37
N ASP A 201 19.96 -25.63 -17.50
CA ASP A 201 20.44 -24.26 -17.64
C ASP A 201 19.47 -23.27 -16.97
N PHE A 202 18.17 -23.61 -16.93
CA PHE A 202 17.15 -22.81 -16.24
C PHE A 202 17.13 -23.07 -14.72
N ALA A 203 17.52 -24.28 -14.27
CA ALA A 203 17.60 -24.69 -12.87
C ALA A 203 16.36 -24.29 -12.01
N PHE A 204 15.15 -24.62 -12.52
CA PHE A 204 13.88 -24.29 -11.87
C PHE A 204 13.80 -24.82 -10.45
N ARG A 205 13.31 -24.00 -9.53
CA ARG A 205 13.06 -24.33 -8.13
C ARG A 205 11.55 -24.32 -7.84
N SER A 206 10.99 -25.47 -7.48
CA SER A 206 9.59 -25.61 -7.05
C SER A 206 9.39 -25.19 -5.59
N GLU A 207 10.42 -25.34 -4.77
CA GLU A 207 10.45 -24.96 -3.37
C GLU A 207 11.56 -23.94 -3.14
N GLY A 208 11.25 -22.91 -2.36
CA GLY A 208 12.14 -21.80 -2.09
C GLY A 208 13.05 -22.05 -0.89
N GLN A 209 14.11 -21.25 -0.82
CA GLN A 209 14.86 -21.03 0.40
C GLN A 209 14.09 -20.04 1.28
N THR A 210 14.42 -19.99 2.57
CA THR A 210 13.88 -18.98 3.48
C THR A 210 14.05 -17.58 2.90
N SER A 211 12.93 -16.90 2.75
CA SER A 211 12.85 -15.58 2.12
C SER A 211 11.80 -14.72 2.82
N SER A 212 11.74 -13.45 2.42
CA SER A 212 10.72 -12.53 2.91
C SER A 212 10.23 -11.60 1.81
N MET A 213 8.96 -11.21 1.89
CA MET A 213 8.42 -10.16 1.05
C MET A 213 7.43 -9.30 1.82
N VAL A 214 7.35 -8.03 1.44
CA VAL A 214 6.32 -7.11 1.92
C VAL A 214 5.40 -6.78 0.76
N VAL A 215 4.09 -6.85 1.01
CA VAL A 215 3.06 -6.49 0.03
C VAL A 215 2.27 -5.32 0.59
N ILE A 216 2.16 -4.25 -0.20
CA ILE A 216 1.44 -3.02 0.13
C ILE A 216 0.37 -2.78 -0.94
N GLY A 217 -0.88 -2.54 -0.51
CA GLY A 217 -2.04 -2.34 -1.38
C GLY A 217 -2.20 -0.92 -1.94
N ASP A 218 -1.09 -0.18 -2.06
CA ASP A 218 -1.00 1.18 -2.62
C ASP A 218 0.36 1.33 -3.31
N GLY A 219 0.38 1.52 -4.62
CA GLY A 219 1.59 1.74 -5.40
C GLY A 219 2.14 3.15 -5.26
N ASP A 220 1.29 4.11 -4.91
CA ASP A 220 1.64 5.52 -4.79
C ASP A 220 2.26 5.87 -3.42
N ILE A 221 2.32 4.94 -2.46
CA ILE A 221 2.90 5.15 -1.12
C ILE A 221 4.34 5.69 -1.16
N ALA A 222 5.11 5.37 -2.22
CA ALA A 222 6.47 5.84 -2.45
C ALA A 222 6.57 7.06 -3.38
N LYS A 223 5.43 7.62 -3.80
CA LYS A 223 5.39 8.70 -4.80
C LYS A 223 5.52 10.07 -4.15
N ASN A 224 6.53 10.81 -4.55
CA ASN A 224 6.65 12.22 -4.17
C ASN A 224 5.59 13.07 -4.83
N LYS A 225 4.94 13.94 -4.06
CA LYS A 225 4.02 14.94 -4.61
C LYS A 225 4.83 16.09 -5.24
N THR A 226 4.41 16.55 -6.41
CA THR A 226 5.05 17.65 -7.13
C THR A 226 4.06 18.78 -7.36
N ILE A 227 4.55 20.00 -7.35
CA ILE A 227 3.77 21.20 -7.70
C ILE A 227 4.53 22.02 -8.74
N ASN A 228 3.81 22.45 -9.77
CA ASN A 228 4.32 23.43 -10.72
C ASN A 228 4.11 24.83 -10.15
N THR A 229 5.20 25.55 -9.89
CA THR A 229 5.21 26.93 -9.41
C THR A 229 5.76 27.83 -10.52
N PRO A 230 5.59 29.18 -10.43
CA PRO A 230 6.21 30.11 -11.37
C PRO A 230 7.74 29.98 -11.45
N GLU A 231 8.36 29.43 -10.43
CA GLU A 231 9.81 29.21 -10.32
C GLU A 231 10.23 27.83 -10.83
N GLY A 232 9.27 26.97 -11.26
CA GLY A 232 9.48 25.61 -11.76
C GLY A 232 8.85 24.53 -10.89
N TRP A 233 9.16 23.27 -11.21
CA TRP A 233 8.65 22.13 -10.48
C TRP A 233 9.31 22.01 -9.10
N GLN A 234 8.49 22.01 -8.05
CA GLN A 234 8.92 21.69 -6.68
C GLN A 234 8.51 20.27 -6.32
N ILE A 235 9.45 19.50 -5.72
CA ILE A 235 9.24 18.15 -5.21
C ILE A 235 9.12 18.23 -3.70
N TYR A 236 8.01 17.75 -3.17
CA TYR A 236 7.82 17.67 -1.72
C TYR A 236 8.41 16.39 -1.12
N PRO A 237 8.82 16.40 0.15
CA PRO A 237 9.20 15.19 0.86
C PRO A 237 8.11 14.13 0.81
N LEU A 238 8.49 12.86 0.81
CA LEU A 238 7.53 11.76 0.89
C LEU A 238 6.73 11.86 2.19
N GLY A 239 5.41 11.67 2.11
CA GLY A 239 4.50 11.85 3.24
C GLY A 239 4.08 13.30 3.50
N TYR A 240 4.51 14.26 2.69
CA TYR A 240 4.13 15.67 2.86
C TYR A 240 2.66 15.90 2.53
N ASP A 241 1.93 16.49 3.48
CA ASP A 241 0.56 16.95 3.28
C ASP A 241 0.50 18.48 3.29
N ARG A 242 0.21 19.06 2.13
CA ARG A 242 0.09 20.50 1.96
C ARG A 242 -1.16 21.10 2.61
N TYR A 243 -2.18 20.26 2.88
CA TYR A 243 -3.45 20.69 3.45
C TYR A 243 -3.47 20.62 4.97
N ALA A 244 -2.77 19.68 5.58
CA ALA A 244 -2.68 19.50 7.02
C ALA A 244 -1.57 20.34 7.66
N SER A 245 -1.56 21.66 7.44
CA SER A 245 -0.58 22.59 8.06
C SER A 245 0.89 22.19 7.83
N ARG A 246 1.20 21.59 6.69
CA ARG A 246 2.52 21.08 6.31
C ARG A 246 3.01 19.88 7.15
N VAL A 247 2.12 19.05 7.63
CA VAL A 247 2.48 17.79 8.28
C VAL A 247 3.23 16.90 7.30
N VAL A 248 4.24 16.19 7.81
CA VAL A 248 4.93 15.12 7.07
C VAL A 248 4.61 13.83 7.79
N TYR A 249 3.91 12.92 7.11
CA TYR A 249 3.65 11.57 7.60
C TYR A 249 4.89 10.68 7.44
N ASP A 250 4.99 9.62 8.22
CA ASP A 250 6.19 8.76 8.27
C ASP A 250 6.30 7.74 7.12
N ASN A 251 5.71 8.03 5.95
CA ASN A 251 5.84 7.19 4.76
C ASN A 251 7.30 6.87 4.41
N LYS A 252 8.18 7.89 4.48
CA LYS A 252 9.61 7.72 4.20
C LYS A 252 10.28 6.77 5.18
N GLU A 253 9.99 6.93 6.47
CA GLU A 253 10.58 6.12 7.52
C GLU A 253 10.06 4.68 7.47
N PHE A 254 8.76 4.50 7.22
CA PHE A 254 8.16 3.18 7.01
C PHE A 254 8.84 2.43 5.86
N LEU A 255 8.98 3.06 4.68
CA LEU A 255 9.63 2.43 3.53
C LEU A 255 11.12 2.16 3.78
N ARG A 256 11.83 3.08 4.45
CA ARG A 256 13.23 2.89 4.84
C ARG A 256 13.39 1.69 5.77
N ASN A 257 12.55 1.60 6.81
CA ASN A 257 12.58 0.50 7.75
C ASN A 257 12.24 -0.82 7.07
N THR A 258 11.25 -0.82 6.14
CA THR A 258 10.88 -1.99 5.34
C THR A 258 12.06 -2.48 4.48
N VAL A 259 12.71 -1.58 3.75
CA VAL A 259 13.87 -1.94 2.94
C VAL A 259 15.03 -2.44 3.80
N ASN A 260 15.30 -1.77 4.92
CA ASN A 260 16.35 -2.21 5.85
C ASN A 260 16.05 -3.60 6.41
N HIS A 261 14.81 -3.88 6.82
CA HIS A 261 14.40 -5.21 7.29
C HIS A 261 14.58 -6.28 6.21
N LEU A 262 14.19 -5.98 4.97
CA LEU A 262 14.37 -6.90 3.84
C LEU A 262 15.86 -7.11 3.47
N LEU A 263 16.74 -6.16 3.73
CA LEU A 263 18.18 -6.26 3.45
C LEU A 263 18.97 -6.93 4.58
N ASP A 264 18.42 -6.95 5.80
CA ASP A 264 19.15 -7.43 6.96
C ASP A 264 19.05 -8.95 7.12
N GLU A 265 20.18 -9.63 7.00
CA GLU A 265 20.27 -11.07 7.25
C GLU A 265 20.31 -11.41 8.76
N LYS A 266 20.50 -10.43 9.64
CA LYS A 266 20.77 -10.64 11.07
C LYS A 266 20.07 -9.68 12.02
N SER A 267 18.82 -9.29 11.75
CA SER A 267 17.98 -8.57 12.75
C SER A 267 18.66 -7.42 13.51
N MET A 268 19.45 -6.56 12.84
CA MET A 268 20.08 -5.42 13.52
C MET A 268 19.12 -4.28 13.90
N ILE A 269 17.83 -4.40 13.56
CA ILE A 269 16.79 -3.41 13.88
C ILE A 269 16.35 -3.49 15.37
N SER A 270 16.88 -4.39 16.17
CA SER A 270 16.56 -4.50 17.60
C SER A 270 17.26 -3.48 18.50
N ILE A 271 17.98 -2.50 17.96
CA ILE A 271 18.54 -1.39 18.75
C ILE A 271 17.49 -0.29 18.82
N PRO A 272 16.89 -0.01 20.00
CA PRO A 272 16.01 1.15 20.14
C PRO A 272 16.81 2.41 19.86
N PHE A 273 16.37 3.20 18.89
CA PHE A 273 16.94 4.53 18.63
C PHE A 273 16.64 5.38 19.87
N GLN A 274 17.64 5.56 20.73
CA GLN A 274 17.58 6.57 21.78
C GLN A 274 17.67 7.94 21.11
N GLY A 275 16.49 8.49 20.78
CA GLY A 275 16.38 9.88 20.37
C GLY A 275 16.89 10.77 21.49
N ASN A 276 17.97 11.48 21.26
CA ASN A 276 18.42 12.54 22.15
C ASN A 276 17.35 13.62 22.21
N LEU A 277 16.64 13.67 23.33
CA LEU A 277 15.92 14.85 23.77
C LEU A 277 16.93 15.99 23.95
N TYR A 278 17.08 16.84 22.97
CA TYR A 278 17.61 18.18 23.21
C TYR A 278 16.43 19.08 23.61
N CYS A 279 16.19 19.16 24.93
CA CYS A 279 15.57 20.33 25.52
C CYS A 279 16.62 21.42 25.60
N ALA A 280 16.41 22.53 24.90
CA ALA A 280 16.83 23.88 25.29
C ALA A 280 16.03 24.88 24.43
#